data_cfaac1bf9981fd552fd837ea2fd42933
#
_entry.id   cfaac1bf9981fd552fd837ea2fd42933
#
_cell.length_a   1.000
_cell.length_b   1.000
_cell.length_c   1.000
_cell.angle_alpha   90.00
_cell.angle_beta   90.00
_cell.angle_gamma   90.00
#
_symmetry.space_group_name_H-M   'P 1'
#
loop_
_entity.id
_entity.type
_entity.pdbx_description
1 polymer ?
#
loop_
_entity_poly.entity_id
_entity_poly.type
_entity_poly.pdbx_seq_one_letter_code
_entity_poly.pdbx_strand_id
1 'polypeptide(L)'
;MSLSLSLKRVLKLALVLLSVSAVAQAGSFSSVVVYGDSLSDNGNLFAATGQPGAPYYQGRRSDGLVAVEQLAAALGTPLLDFAWIGATTGIGNYADGGTPTTLGSFSLPGMQAEFAATQASLGPYLASGLFIVWGGPNDFLSPSPLDSTPQAIVSRAIGDELGIVTSLELLGAHYILVPGMPDLGLTPYFRSLGSAAAAQGSAITDAYNAALRSSLPSGVLFYDTATLLRSIVANPGAYGFTNVTDPCFNGIGTTVCANPSQYLFFDSFHPTTATDRFAAEGFLETVTPEPATFVVVLGGLALCTALRKRVSSRASA
;
A
#
# COMPACT_ATOMS: atom_id res chain seq x y z
N MET A 1 -42.34 25.36 33.30
CA MET A 1 -41.27 24.74 34.10
C MET A 1 -39.92 25.14 33.55
N SER A 2 -39.19 26.05 34.22
CA SER A 2 -37.87 26.52 33.71
C SER A 2 -36.80 25.49 34.08
N LEU A 3 -36.02 25.04 33.06
CA LEU A 3 -34.83 24.23 33.30
C LEU A 3 -33.91 24.93 34.32
N SER A 4 -33.44 24.19 35.34
CA SER A 4 -32.58 24.76 36.37
C SER A 4 -31.28 25.32 35.76
N LEU A 5 -30.74 26.39 36.33
CA LEU A 5 -29.54 27.08 35.88
C LEU A 5 -28.33 26.12 35.69
N SER A 6 -28.28 25.03 36.48
CA SER A 6 -27.23 24.00 36.40
C SER A 6 -27.33 23.17 35.12
N LEU A 7 -28.53 22.82 34.66
CA LEU A 7 -28.74 22.04 33.44
C LEU A 7 -28.41 22.85 32.18
N LYS A 8 -28.70 24.16 32.21
CA LYS A 8 -28.34 25.10 31.10
C LYS A 8 -26.82 25.30 31.00
N ARG A 9 -26.10 25.30 32.15
CA ARG A 9 -24.63 25.37 32.14
C ARG A 9 -23.99 24.09 31.66
N VAL A 10 -24.48 22.90 32.04
CA VAL A 10 -24.01 21.60 31.54
C VAL A 10 -24.28 21.45 30.06
N LEU A 11 -25.46 21.88 29.57
CA LEU A 11 -25.78 21.84 28.16
C LEU A 11 -24.89 22.79 27.32
N LYS A 12 -24.58 23.99 27.84
CA LYS A 12 -23.65 24.92 27.20
C LYS A 12 -22.22 24.41 27.19
N LEU A 13 -21.77 23.77 28.29
CA LEU A 13 -20.44 23.15 28.35
C LEU A 13 -20.34 21.95 27.41
N ALA A 14 -21.36 21.12 27.26
CA ALA A 14 -21.46 20.03 26.34
C ALA A 14 -21.48 20.53 24.87
N LEU A 15 -22.17 21.63 24.58
CA LEU A 15 -22.18 22.26 23.25
C LEU A 15 -20.82 22.88 22.89
N VAL A 16 -20.11 23.47 23.85
CA VAL A 16 -18.76 24.03 23.65
C VAL A 16 -17.72 22.92 23.49
N LEU A 17 -17.88 21.80 24.20
CA LEU A 17 -17.04 20.61 23.99
C LEU A 17 -17.32 19.89 22.66
N LEU A 18 -18.54 19.99 22.11
CA LEU A 18 -18.88 19.51 20.77
C LEU A 18 -18.37 20.42 19.65
N SER A 19 -18.16 21.71 19.92
CA SER A 19 -17.64 22.67 18.93
C SER A 19 -16.11 22.72 18.88
N VAL A 20 -15.42 22.09 19.84
CA VAL A 20 -13.99 21.72 19.76
C VAL A 20 -13.89 20.28 19.27
N SER A 21 -14.67 19.93 18.26
CA SER A 21 -14.22 18.89 17.31
C SER A 21 -12.99 19.50 16.67
N ALA A 22 -11.82 19.27 17.25
CA ALA A 22 -10.60 19.30 16.48
C ALA A 22 -10.92 18.43 15.25
N VAL A 23 -11.12 19.05 14.11
CA VAL A 23 -10.87 18.40 12.84
C VAL A 23 -9.45 17.93 13.06
N ALA A 24 -9.26 16.65 13.40
CA ALA A 24 -7.98 16.02 13.21
C ALA A 24 -7.79 16.17 11.71
N GLN A 25 -7.06 17.19 11.36
CA GLN A 25 -6.63 17.44 10.02
C GLN A 25 -5.83 16.18 9.72
N ALA A 26 -6.38 15.28 8.90
CA ALA A 26 -5.58 14.29 8.23
C ALA A 26 -4.39 15.09 7.72
N GLY A 27 -3.18 14.82 8.26
CA GLY A 27 -2.04 15.67 8.01
C GLY A 27 -1.93 15.80 6.50
N SER A 28 -2.02 17.03 5.96
CA SER A 28 -1.93 17.22 4.53
C SER A 28 -0.49 16.89 4.17
N PHE A 29 -0.26 15.72 3.60
CA PHE A 29 1.05 15.37 3.07
C PHE A 29 1.41 16.36 1.95
N SER A 30 2.66 16.81 1.91
CA SER A 30 3.14 17.70 0.85
C SER A 30 3.32 16.97 -0.48
N SER A 31 3.50 15.66 -0.43
CA SER A 31 3.71 14.78 -1.58
C SER A 31 3.57 13.32 -1.16
N VAL A 32 3.36 12.44 -2.13
CA VAL A 32 3.64 10.99 -2.02
C VAL A 32 4.95 10.73 -2.76
N VAL A 33 5.92 10.08 -2.10
CA VAL A 33 7.24 9.74 -2.65
C VAL A 33 7.39 8.22 -2.62
N VAL A 34 7.68 7.60 -3.75
CA VAL A 34 7.59 6.14 -3.92
C VAL A 34 8.91 5.55 -4.38
N TYR A 35 9.34 4.48 -3.71
CA TYR A 35 10.37 3.54 -4.12
C TYR A 35 9.73 2.16 -4.26
N GLY A 36 9.93 1.49 -5.38
CA GLY A 36 9.23 0.23 -5.60
C GLY A 36 9.47 -0.40 -6.96
N ASP A 37 8.57 -1.26 -7.33
CA ASP A 37 8.64 -2.04 -8.56
C ASP A 37 7.44 -1.77 -9.49
N SER A 38 7.07 -2.77 -10.29
CA SER A 38 5.95 -2.70 -11.25
C SER A 38 4.58 -2.44 -10.62
N LEU A 39 4.41 -2.63 -9.31
CA LEU A 39 3.16 -2.32 -8.61
C LEU A 39 2.98 -0.81 -8.39
N SER A 40 4.06 -0.05 -8.57
CA SER A 40 4.08 1.41 -8.36
C SER A 40 4.50 2.19 -9.60
N ASP A 41 5.37 1.65 -10.47
CA ASP A 41 5.91 2.36 -11.65
C ASP A 41 4.81 2.98 -12.50
N ASN A 42 4.76 4.32 -12.53
CA ASN A 42 3.79 5.10 -13.28
C ASN A 42 4.25 5.50 -14.68
N GLY A 43 5.29 4.82 -15.20
CA GLY A 43 5.81 5.00 -16.55
C GLY A 43 7.31 5.33 -16.63
N ASN A 44 8.09 5.11 -15.57
CA ASN A 44 9.53 5.36 -15.57
C ASN A 44 10.26 4.45 -16.57
N LEU A 45 10.00 3.13 -16.51
CA LEU A 45 10.55 2.20 -17.49
C LEU A 45 10.08 2.55 -18.92
N PHE A 46 8.81 2.90 -19.10
CA PHE A 46 8.25 3.27 -20.40
C PHE A 46 8.93 4.52 -20.98
N ALA A 47 9.16 5.54 -20.17
CA ALA A 47 9.83 6.77 -20.58
C ALA A 47 11.28 6.50 -21.04
N ALA A 48 11.95 5.52 -20.42
CA ALA A 48 13.31 5.16 -20.77
C ALA A 48 13.42 4.24 -21.97
N THR A 49 12.43 3.35 -22.18
CA THR A 49 12.57 2.21 -23.12
C THR A 49 11.45 2.10 -24.16
N GLY A 50 10.33 2.80 -23.97
CA GLY A 50 9.10 2.60 -24.73
C GLY A 50 8.34 1.32 -24.36
N GLN A 51 8.74 0.61 -23.28
CA GLN A 51 8.10 -0.62 -22.80
C GLN A 51 7.61 -0.45 -21.36
N PRO A 52 6.51 -1.15 -20.97
CA PRO A 52 5.62 -1.94 -21.84
C PRO A 52 4.72 -1.05 -22.71
N GLY A 53 4.51 -1.48 -23.96
CA GLY A 53 3.54 -0.87 -24.86
C GLY A 53 2.11 -1.36 -24.60
N ALA A 54 1.18 -1.03 -25.51
CA ALA A 54 -0.20 -1.53 -25.43
C ALA A 54 -0.24 -3.07 -25.31
N PRO A 55 -1.19 -3.62 -24.54
CA PRO A 55 -2.39 -3.00 -23.99
C PRO A 55 -2.19 -2.38 -22.59
N TYR A 56 -0.99 -2.29 -22.09
CA TYR A 56 -0.67 -1.67 -20.81
C TYR A 56 -0.92 -0.15 -20.86
N TYR A 57 -1.55 0.38 -19.82
CA TYR A 57 -1.91 1.78 -19.77
C TYR A 57 -0.69 2.68 -19.55
N GLN A 58 -0.26 3.38 -20.60
CA GLN A 58 0.81 4.41 -20.53
C GLN A 58 2.07 3.92 -19.76
N GLY A 59 2.49 2.68 -19.98
CA GLY A 59 3.68 2.12 -19.37
C GLY A 59 3.52 1.48 -17.99
N ARG A 60 2.31 1.53 -17.38
CA ARG A 60 2.02 0.79 -16.14
C ARG A 60 1.85 -0.69 -16.46
N ARG A 61 2.14 -1.56 -15.50
CA ARG A 61 1.80 -2.99 -15.61
C ARG A 61 0.32 -3.25 -15.23
N SER A 62 -0.57 -2.35 -15.62
CA SER A 62 -2.00 -2.40 -15.34
C SER A 62 -2.79 -1.85 -16.53
N ASP A 63 -4.12 -1.95 -16.50
CA ASP A 63 -5.06 -1.35 -17.47
C ASP A 63 -5.40 0.12 -17.16
N GLY A 64 -4.82 0.69 -16.11
CA GLY A 64 -5.05 2.06 -15.68
C GLY A 64 -4.02 2.54 -14.67
N LEU A 65 -4.44 3.47 -13.80
CA LEU A 65 -3.59 4.02 -12.73
C LEU A 65 -3.27 2.95 -11.68
N VAL A 66 -2.03 2.91 -11.22
CA VAL A 66 -1.57 2.04 -10.13
C VAL A 66 -1.96 2.61 -8.75
N ALA A 67 -1.85 1.81 -7.70
CA ALA A 67 -2.36 2.14 -6.36
C ALA A 67 -1.79 3.45 -5.80
N VAL A 68 -0.50 3.72 -5.97
CA VAL A 68 0.16 4.93 -5.45
C VAL A 68 -0.31 6.21 -6.16
N GLU A 69 -0.68 6.13 -7.43
CA GLU A 69 -1.27 7.26 -8.17
C GLU A 69 -2.67 7.58 -7.64
N GLN A 70 -3.48 6.54 -7.42
CA GLN A 70 -4.83 6.68 -6.89
C GLN A 70 -4.81 7.21 -5.45
N LEU A 71 -3.84 6.77 -4.62
CA LEU A 71 -3.61 7.31 -3.28
C LEU A 71 -3.23 8.80 -3.33
N ALA A 72 -2.27 9.17 -4.17
CA ALA A 72 -1.84 10.57 -4.30
C ALA A 72 -3.00 11.47 -4.74
N ALA A 73 -3.83 10.99 -5.68
CA ALA A 73 -5.04 11.69 -6.11
C ALA A 73 -6.07 11.84 -4.97
N ALA A 74 -6.29 10.78 -4.16
CA ALA A 74 -7.19 10.81 -3.02
C ALA A 74 -6.71 11.77 -1.91
N LEU A 75 -5.39 11.86 -1.70
CA LEU A 75 -4.77 12.81 -0.78
C LEU A 75 -4.72 14.24 -1.34
N GLY A 76 -4.95 14.43 -2.64
CA GLY A 76 -4.85 15.73 -3.31
C GLY A 76 -3.42 16.28 -3.34
N THR A 77 -2.40 15.40 -3.39
CA THR A 77 -0.99 15.77 -3.33
C THR A 77 -0.22 15.35 -4.58
N PRO A 78 0.91 16.02 -4.92
CA PRO A 78 1.80 15.55 -5.96
C PRO A 78 2.37 14.16 -5.68
N LEU A 79 2.59 13.39 -6.73
CA LEU A 79 3.31 12.11 -6.70
C LEU A 79 4.73 12.30 -7.26
N LEU A 80 5.72 11.84 -6.50
CA LEU A 80 7.10 11.65 -6.93
C LEU A 80 7.36 10.14 -6.96
N ASP A 81 7.28 9.55 -8.12
CA ASP A 81 7.43 8.11 -8.28
C ASP A 81 8.80 7.79 -8.87
N PHE A 82 9.61 7.05 -8.10
CA PHE A 82 10.93 6.58 -8.48
C PHE A 82 10.96 5.07 -8.75
N ALA A 83 9.81 4.40 -8.65
CA ALA A 83 9.68 2.96 -8.85
C ALA A 83 9.95 2.57 -10.32
N TRP A 84 10.55 1.40 -10.52
CA TRP A 84 10.81 0.84 -11.85
C TRP A 84 10.27 -0.57 -11.99
N ILE A 85 9.54 -0.84 -13.07
CA ILE A 85 9.12 -2.21 -13.42
C ILE A 85 10.33 -3.14 -13.35
N GLY A 86 10.18 -4.23 -12.58
CA GLY A 86 11.22 -5.24 -12.44
C GLY A 86 12.29 -4.94 -11.39
N ALA A 87 12.21 -3.80 -10.69
CA ALA A 87 13.14 -3.48 -9.61
C ALA A 87 13.14 -4.59 -8.54
N THR A 88 14.33 -5.12 -8.23
CA THR A 88 14.54 -5.91 -7.00
C THR A 88 14.66 -4.96 -5.81
N THR A 89 14.63 -5.46 -4.60
CA THR A 89 14.85 -4.60 -3.42
C THR A 89 16.29 -4.04 -3.36
N GLY A 90 17.25 -4.71 -4.02
CA GLY A 90 18.66 -4.30 -4.09
C GLY A 90 18.98 -3.32 -5.22
N ILE A 91 20.13 -3.53 -5.88
CA ILE A 91 20.65 -2.57 -6.87
C ILE A 91 20.22 -2.84 -8.31
N GLY A 92 19.91 -4.09 -8.68
CA GLY A 92 19.60 -4.47 -10.06
C GLY A 92 18.13 -4.75 -10.29
N ASN A 93 17.82 -5.01 -11.56
CA ASN A 93 16.45 -5.09 -12.05
C ASN A 93 16.25 -6.41 -12.83
N TYR A 94 15.16 -7.11 -12.54
CA TYR A 94 14.77 -8.34 -13.22
C TYR A 94 14.58 -8.16 -14.73
N ALA A 95 14.06 -7.00 -15.16
CA ALA A 95 13.67 -6.77 -16.55
C ALA A 95 14.86 -6.78 -17.54
N ASP A 96 16.08 -6.55 -17.05
CA ASP A 96 17.30 -6.56 -17.87
C ASP A 96 18.33 -7.63 -17.47
N GLY A 97 17.90 -8.59 -16.63
CA GLY A 97 18.73 -9.68 -16.14
C GLY A 97 19.59 -9.31 -14.94
N GLY A 98 19.34 -8.16 -14.31
CA GLY A 98 19.94 -7.78 -13.04
C GLY A 98 19.40 -8.61 -11.88
N THR A 99 20.13 -8.59 -10.78
CA THR A 99 19.78 -9.25 -9.52
C THR A 99 19.88 -8.24 -8.38
N PRO A 100 19.43 -8.56 -7.17
CA PRO A 100 19.59 -7.63 -6.04
C PRO A 100 21.03 -7.20 -5.78
N THR A 101 22.01 -7.96 -6.24
CA THR A 101 23.44 -7.67 -6.02
C THR A 101 24.24 -7.33 -7.28
N THR A 102 23.61 -7.37 -8.45
CA THR A 102 24.26 -7.10 -9.76
C THR A 102 23.36 -6.31 -10.67
N LEU A 103 23.93 -5.36 -11.37
CA LEU A 103 23.24 -4.65 -12.46
C LEU A 103 23.06 -5.57 -13.67
N GLY A 104 21.97 -5.39 -14.40
CA GLY A 104 21.67 -6.08 -15.64
C GLY A 104 22.28 -5.39 -16.87
N SER A 105 21.87 -5.86 -18.06
CA SER A 105 22.45 -5.46 -19.34
C SER A 105 22.27 -3.98 -19.69
N PHE A 106 21.23 -3.34 -19.17
CA PHE A 106 20.91 -1.92 -19.38
C PHE A 106 21.09 -1.08 -18.12
N SER A 107 21.57 -1.67 -17.04
CA SER A 107 21.75 -1.03 -15.73
C SER A 107 20.45 -0.40 -15.21
N LEU A 108 19.31 -1.06 -15.45
CA LEU A 108 18.04 -0.64 -14.87
C LEU A 108 18.12 -0.75 -13.33
N PRO A 109 17.58 0.23 -12.60
CA PRO A 109 17.73 0.28 -11.16
C PRO A 109 16.85 -0.74 -10.43
N GLY A 110 17.33 -1.24 -9.30
CA GLY A 110 16.53 -1.76 -8.22
C GLY A 110 16.29 -0.67 -7.16
N MET A 111 15.48 -1.00 -6.15
CA MET A 111 15.00 -0.01 -5.18
C MET A 111 16.12 0.72 -4.42
N GLN A 112 17.20 0.03 -4.04
CA GLN A 112 18.36 0.72 -3.42
C GLN A 112 19.04 1.68 -4.39
N ALA A 113 19.09 1.37 -5.68
CA ALA A 113 19.65 2.26 -6.69
C ALA A 113 18.72 3.46 -6.96
N GLU A 114 17.39 3.25 -6.98
CA GLU A 114 16.40 4.33 -7.03
C GLU A 114 16.60 5.33 -5.88
N PHE A 115 16.72 4.81 -4.66
CA PHE A 115 16.96 5.62 -3.48
C PHE A 115 18.30 6.35 -3.55
N ALA A 116 19.38 5.64 -3.87
CA ALA A 116 20.73 6.23 -3.97
C ALA A 116 20.80 7.37 -4.98
N ALA A 117 20.08 7.24 -6.12
CA ALA A 117 20.04 8.26 -7.16
C ALA A 117 19.27 9.54 -6.75
N THR A 118 18.31 9.42 -5.82
CA THR A 118 17.31 10.47 -5.54
C THR A 118 17.42 11.07 -4.15
N GLN A 119 18.06 10.39 -3.18
CA GLN A 119 18.11 10.81 -1.77
C GLN A 119 18.58 12.25 -1.54
N ALA A 120 19.51 12.75 -2.36
CA ALA A 120 20.01 14.11 -2.21
C ALA A 120 18.96 15.20 -2.53
N SER A 121 17.89 14.85 -3.25
CA SER A 121 16.80 15.75 -3.64
C SER A 121 15.59 15.73 -2.68
N LEU A 122 15.58 14.84 -1.69
CA LEU A 122 14.43 14.62 -0.81
C LEU A 122 14.19 15.74 0.22
N GLY A 123 15.16 16.62 0.46
CA GLY A 123 15.08 17.64 1.51
C GLY A 123 13.73 18.35 1.65
N PRO A 124 13.08 18.82 0.55
CA PRO A 124 11.78 19.50 0.61
C PRO A 124 10.62 18.62 1.11
N TYR A 125 10.75 17.30 1.05
CA TYR A 125 9.66 16.34 1.31
C TYR A 125 9.78 15.62 2.66
N LEU A 126 10.97 15.61 3.28
CA LEU A 126 11.27 14.78 4.46
C LEU A 126 10.30 15.03 5.62
N ALA A 127 10.00 16.29 5.93
CA ALA A 127 9.19 16.62 7.10
C ALA A 127 7.68 16.38 6.94
N SER A 128 7.17 16.38 5.70
CA SER A 128 5.73 16.37 5.44
C SER A 128 5.29 15.49 4.25
N GLY A 129 6.21 14.87 3.54
CA GLY A 129 5.91 13.89 2.51
C GLY A 129 5.56 12.53 3.12
N LEU A 130 4.69 11.78 2.45
CA LEU A 130 4.45 10.38 2.70
C LEU A 130 5.39 9.56 1.81
N PHE A 131 6.29 8.79 2.42
CA PHE A 131 7.19 7.90 1.71
C PHE A 131 6.59 6.50 1.66
N ILE A 132 6.60 5.88 0.49
CA ILE A 132 6.16 4.49 0.28
C ILE A 132 7.37 3.68 -0.20
N VAL A 133 7.65 2.58 0.49
CA VAL A 133 8.68 1.60 0.12
C VAL A 133 7.97 0.28 -0.09
N TRP A 134 7.86 -0.17 -1.34
CA TRP A 134 7.03 -1.32 -1.68
C TRP A 134 7.64 -2.17 -2.80
N GLY A 135 8.19 -3.33 -2.42
CA GLY A 135 8.81 -4.26 -3.35
C GLY A 135 8.83 -5.70 -2.85
N GLY A 136 9.82 -6.46 -3.29
CA GLY A 136 10.10 -7.83 -2.86
C GLY A 136 9.79 -8.94 -3.86
N PRO A 137 8.70 -8.92 -4.66
CA PRO A 137 8.37 -10.02 -5.58
C PRO A 137 9.49 -10.37 -6.56
N ASN A 138 10.19 -9.37 -7.10
CA ASN A 138 11.24 -9.57 -8.11
C ASN A 138 12.49 -10.26 -7.57
N ASP A 139 12.73 -10.21 -6.27
CA ASP A 139 13.84 -10.92 -5.62
C ASP A 139 13.70 -12.44 -5.72
N PHE A 140 12.47 -12.95 -5.80
CA PHE A 140 12.18 -14.37 -6.00
C PHE A 140 12.19 -14.77 -7.47
N LEU A 141 12.00 -13.84 -8.40
CA LEU A 141 12.07 -14.08 -9.85
C LEU A 141 13.51 -13.98 -10.37
N SER A 142 14.34 -13.15 -9.75
CA SER A 142 15.76 -12.96 -10.07
C SER A 142 16.60 -12.91 -8.81
N PRO A 143 16.73 -14.05 -8.07
CA PRO A 143 17.48 -14.08 -6.82
C PRO A 143 18.96 -13.78 -7.06
N SER A 144 19.61 -13.24 -6.04
CA SER A 144 21.06 -13.09 -6.06
C SER A 144 21.74 -14.49 -6.16
N PRO A 145 22.81 -14.63 -6.94
CA PRO A 145 23.61 -15.85 -6.93
C PRO A 145 24.16 -16.23 -5.54
N LEU A 146 24.14 -15.30 -4.59
CA LEU A 146 24.53 -15.52 -3.20
C LEU A 146 23.42 -16.11 -2.34
N ASP A 147 22.16 -16.07 -2.80
CA ASP A 147 21.01 -16.57 -2.07
C ASP A 147 20.88 -18.10 -2.26
N SER A 148 21.36 -18.86 -1.30
CA SER A 148 21.36 -20.32 -1.37
C SER A 148 20.04 -21.00 -0.99
N THR A 149 19.09 -20.24 -0.41
CA THR A 149 17.79 -20.74 0.08
C THR A 149 16.72 -19.67 -0.04
N PRO A 150 15.42 -20.03 -0.08
CA PRO A 150 14.33 -19.04 -0.01
C PRO A 150 14.42 -18.13 1.21
N GLN A 151 14.88 -18.64 2.36
CA GLN A 151 15.09 -17.83 3.57
C GLN A 151 16.20 -16.80 3.38
N ALA A 152 17.25 -17.12 2.63
CA ALA A 152 18.32 -16.16 2.32
C ALA A 152 17.78 -15.01 1.46
N ILE A 153 16.92 -15.32 0.47
CA ILE A 153 16.22 -14.30 -0.35
C ILE A 153 15.38 -13.39 0.55
N VAL A 154 14.53 -13.98 1.41
CA VAL A 154 13.69 -13.22 2.35
C VAL A 154 14.55 -12.31 3.23
N SER A 155 15.60 -12.85 3.86
CA SER A 155 16.42 -12.07 4.80
C SER A 155 17.14 -10.91 4.11
N ARG A 156 17.66 -11.14 2.90
CA ARG A 156 18.32 -10.10 2.12
C ARG A 156 17.34 -9.03 1.66
N ALA A 157 16.24 -9.44 1.03
CA ALA A 157 15.25 -8.51 0.50
C ALA A 157 14.67 -7.59 1.60
N ILE A 158 14.37 -8.16 2.77
CA ILE A 158 13.95 -7.37 3.94
C ILE A 158 15.08 -6.43 4.39
N GLY A 159 16.33 -6.90 4.44
CA GLY A 159 17.48 -6.06 4.78
C GLY A 159 17.64 -4.87 3.82
N ASP A 160 17.41 -5.09 2.53
CA ASP A 160 17.47 -4.06 1.50
C ASP A 160 16.35 -3.02 1.67
N GLU A 161 15.09 -3.45 1.89
CA GLU A 161 13.97 -2.53 2.16
C GLU A 161 14.18 -1.74 3.47
N LEU A 162 14.58 -2.42 4.55
CA LEU A 162 14.86 -1.77 5.83
C LEU A 162 16.03 -0.77 5.72
N GLY A 163 16.99 -1.04 4.85
CA GLY A 163 18.08 -0.10 4.53
C GLY A 163 17.56 1.22 3.97
N ILE A 164 16.57 1.17 3.07
CA ILE A 164 15.89 2.36 2.53
C ILE A 164 15.09 3.07 3.64
N VAL A 165 14.26 2.31 4.36
CA VAL A 165 13.42 2.84 5.46
C VAL A 165 14.28 3.54 6.51
N THR A 166 15.33 2.89 7.00
CA THR A 166 16.24 3.45 8.01
C THR A 166 16.95 4.69 7.48
N SER A 167 17.36 4.69 6.21
CA SER A 167 17.99 5.84 5.59
C SER A 167 17.03 7.02 5.48
N LEU A 168 15.77 6.79 5.13
CA LEU A 168 14.73 7.81 5.12
C LEU A 168 14.50 8.41 6.52
N GLU A 169 14.43 7.58 7.58
CA GLU A 169 14.32 8.06 8.96
C GLU A 169 15.53 8.90 9.39
N LEU A 170 16.75 8.45 9.06
CA LEU A 170 17.99 9.19 9.35
C LEU A 170 18.07 10.54 8.62
N LEU A 171 17.48 10.63 7.43
CA LEU A 171 17.34 11.88 6.70
C LEU A 171 16.26 12.80 7.29
N GLY A 172 15.39 12.29 8.14
CA GLY A 172 14.32 13.03 8.81
C GLY A 172 12.93 12.86 8.17
N ALA A 173 12.69 11.75 7.45
CA ALA A 173 11.34 11.41 7.00
C ALA A 173 10.46 11.02 8.19
N HIS A 174 9.27 11.62 8.29
CA HIS A 174 8.37 11.41 9.41
C HIS A 174 7.25 10.40 9.11
N TYR A 175 6.88 10.25 7.85
CA TYR A 175 5.74 9.41 7.45
C TYR A 175 6.20 8.40 6.42
N ILE A 176 6.29 7.14 6.83
CA ILE A 176 6.72 6.04 5.98
C ILE A 176 5.66 4.94 6.04
N LEU A 177 5.20 4.50 4.88
CA LEU A 177 4.31 3.36 4.68
C LEU A 177 5.08 2.27 3.93
N VAL A 178 5.07 1.06 4.47
CA VAL A 178 5.63 -0.13 3.84
C VAL A 178 4.50 -1.13 3.62
N PRO A 179 3.93 -1.19 2.41
CA PRO A 179 3.00 -2.26 2.07
C PRO A 179 3.73 -3.60 2.00
N GLY A 180 3.11 -4.64 2.51
CA GLY A 180 3.64 -6.00 2.39
C GLY A 180 3.58 -6.51 0.95
N MET A 181 4.28 -7.62 0.69
CA MET A 181 4.22 -8.32 -0.59
C MET A 181 2.82 -8.90 -0.81
N PRO A 182 2.18 -8.70 -1.99
CA PRO A 182 0.92 -9.36 -2.33
C PRO A 182 1.06 -10.88 -2.33
N ASP A 183 -0.03 -11.62 -2.11
CA ASP A 183 0.03 -13.10 -2.10
C ASP A 183 0.37 -13.65 -3.49
N LEU A 184 1.63 -14.04 -3.67
CA LEU A 184 2.16 -14.58 -4.92
C LEU A 184 1.43 -15.85 -5.36
N GLY A 185 1.01 -16.69 -4.42
CA GLY A 185 0.30 -17.93 -4.71
C GLY A 185 -1.09 -17.74 -5.30
N LEU A 186 -1.68 -16.55 -5.16
CA LEU A 186 -2.96 -16.20 -5.78
C LEU A 186 -2.81 -15.73 -7.23
N THR A 187 -1.60 -15.35 -7.66
CA THR A 187 -1.38 -14.85 -9.01
C THR A 187 -1.66 -15.92 -10.08
N PRO A 188 -2.13 -15.53 -11.25
CA PRO A 188 -2.34 -16.45 -12.37
C PRO A 188 -1.07 -17.23 -12.72
N TYR A 189 0.11 -16.62 -12.60
CA TYR A 189 1.39 -17.28 -12.84
C TYR A 189 1.60 -18.49 -11.92
N PHE A 190 1.61 -18.29 -10.59
CA PHE A 190 1.83 -19.38 -9.65
C PHE A 190 0.74 -20.46 -9.73
N ARG A 191 -0.51 -20.06 -9.99
CA ARG A 191 -1.63 -20.99 -10.21
C ARG A 191 -1.44 -21.84 -11.46
N SER A 192 -0.88 -21.27 -12.54
CA SER A 192 -0.59 -22.01 -13.78
C SER A 192 0.46 -23.10 -13.60
N LEU A 193 1.37 -22.95 -12.61
CA LEU A 193 2.39 -23.94 -12.25
C LEU A 193 1.82 -25.08 -11.38
N GLY A 194 0.55 -25.01 -10.98
CA GLY A 194 -0.14 -26.01 -10.19
C GLY A 194 -0.28 -25.64 -8.71
N SER A 195 -1.11 -26.43 -8.00
CA SER A 195 -1.49 -26.15 -6.61
C SER A 195 -0.31 -26.15 -5.62
N ALA A 196 0.70 -26.96 -5.86
CA ALA A 196 1.91 -27.01 -5.02
C ALA A 196 2.72 -25.71 -5.16
N ALA A 197 2.89 -25.18 -6.37
CA ALA A 197 3.57 -23.93 -6.61
C ALA A 197 2.79 -22.74 -6.03
N ALA A 198 1.46 -22.73 -6.18
CA ALA A 198 0.61 -21.73 -5.58
C ALA A 198 0.72 -21.72 -4.04
N ALA A 199 0.66 -22.89 -3.40
CA ALA A 199 0.85 -23.01 -1.95
C ALA A 199 2.25 -22.53 -1.50
N GLN A 200 3.29 -22.84 -2.28
CA GLN A 200 4.64 -22.35 -2.00
C GLN A 200 4.74 -20.82 -2.15
N GLY A 201 4.13 -20.24 -3.17
CA GLY A 201 4.06 -18.79 -3.36
C GLY A 201 3.41 -18.09 -2.16
N SER A 202 2.26 -18.62 -1.68
CA SER A 202 1.61 -18.08 -0.47
C SER A 202 2.47 -18.24 0.78
N ALA A 203 3.15 -19.38 0.96
CA ALA A 203 4.04 -19.60 2.10
C ALA A 203 5.26 -18.65 2.11
N ILE A 204 5.82 -18.37 0.94
CA ILE A 204 6.89 -17.37 0.77
C ILE A 204 6.39 -15.99 1.16
N THR A 205 5.20 -15.60 0.67
CA THR A 205 4.56 -14.32 1.01
C THR A 205 4.34 -14.19 2.51
N ASP A 206 3.83 -15.23 3.17
CA ASP A 206 3.60 -15.23 4.61
C ASP A 206 4.90 -15.06 5.39
N ALA A 207 5.96 -15.79 5.01
CA ALA A 207 7.26 -15.68 5.65
C ALA A 207 7.87 -14.28 5.47
N TYR A 208 7.80 -13.74 4.26
CA TYR A 208 8.28 -12.39 3.95
C TYR A 208 7.55 -11.33 4.76
N ASN A 209 6.23 -11.29 4.67
CA ASN A 209 5.42 -10.24 5.32
C ASN A 209 5.50 -10.32 6.85
N ALA A 210 5.56 -11.51 7.43
CA ALA A 210 5.74 -11.68 8.87
C ALA A 210 7.10 -11.14 9.33
N ALA A 211 8.17 -11.47 8.61
CA ALA A 211 9.52 -11.01 8.92
C ALA A 211 9.65 -9.48 8.69
N LEU A 212 9.15 -8.96 7.55
CA LEU A 212 9.16 -7.53 7.26
C LEU A 212 8.45 -6.75 8.37
N ARG A 213 7.18 -7.08 8.64
CA ARG A 213 6.37 -6.41 9.67
C ARG A 213 7.03 -6.41 11.04
N SER A 214 7.67 -7.51 11.44
CA SER A 214 8.32 -7.62 12.75
C SER A 214 9.63 -6.83 12.83
N SER A 215 10.23 -6.47 11.71
CA SER A 215 11.51 -5.77 11.61
C SER A 215 11.37 -4.27 11.37
N LEU A 216 10.17 -3.78 11.06
CA LEU A 216 9.92 -2.35 10.82
C LEU A 216 10.16 -1.55 12.11
N PRO A 217 10.82 -0.37 12.01
CA PRO A 217 10.98 0.55 13.11
C PRO A 217 9.63 1.02 13.67
N SER A 218 9.63 1.41 14.95
CA SER A 218 8.43 1.99 15.58
C SER A 218 8.05 3.30 14.89
N GLY A 219 6.77 3.40 14.49
CA GLY A 219 6.24 4.58 13.78
C GLY A 219 6.15 4.39 12.26
N VAL A 220 6.85 3.42 11.69
CA VAL A 220 6.66 3.02 10.29
C VAL A 220 5.36 2.24 10.16
N LEU A 221 4.52 2.66 9.22
CA LEU A 221 3.21 2.04 8.97
C LEU A 221 3.37 0.81 8.08
N PHE A 222 2.62 -0.23 8.36
CA PHE A 222 2.55 -1.45 7.54
C PHE A 222 1.13 -1.67 7.04
N TYR A 223 0.97 -1.98 5.75
CA TYR A 223 -0.30 -2.40 5.16
C TYR A 223 -0.20 -3.82 4.61
N ASP A 224 -1.13 -4.70 4.98
CA ASP A 224 -1.13 -6.11 4.58
C ASP A 224 -1.87 -6.32 3.24
N THR A 225 -1.15 -6.17 2.14
CA THR A 225 -1.68 -6.37 0.79
C THR A 225 -2.05 -7.84 0.51
N ALA A 226 -1.37 -8.80 1.16
CA ALA A 226 -1.71 -10.21 1.01
C ALA A 226 -3.10 -10.52 1.60
N THR A 227 -3.41 -9.95 2.76
CA THR A 227 -4.74 -10.06 3.38
C THR A 227 -5.81 -9.41 2.49
N LEU A 228 -5.54 -8.27 1.84
CA LEU A 228 -6.46 -7.67 0.88
C LEU A 228 -6.79 -8.63 -0.27
N LEU A 229 -5.76 -9.16 -0.95
CA LEU A 229 -5.98 -10.08 -2.07
C LEU A 229 -6.74 -11.34 -1.64
N ARG A 230 -6.40 -11.92 -0.50
CA ARG A 230 -7.10 -13.07 0.08
C ARG A 230 -8.57 -12.78 0.35
N SER A 231 -8.87 -11.59 0.86
CA SER A 231 -10.24 -11.14 1.14
C SER A 231 -11.06 -10.99 -0.14
N ILE A 232 -10.45 -10.42 -1.19
CA ILE A 232 -11.08 -10.31 -2.51
C ILE A 232 -11.35 -11.69 -3.10
N VAL A 233 -10.38 -12.61 -3.05
CA VAL A 233 -10.54 -13.98 -3.58
C VAL A 233 -11.58 -14.77 -2.80
N ALA A 234 -11.68 -14.58 -1.49
CA ALA A 234 -12.67 -15.25 -0.65
C ALA A 234 -14.10 -14.74 -0.88
N ASN A 235 -14.26 -13.46 -1.26
CA ASN A 235 -15.59 -12.85 -1.44
C ASN A 235 -15.60 -11.85 -2.62
N PRO A 236 -15.35 -12.33 -3.86
CA PRO A 236 -15.13 -11.46 -5.01
C PRO A 236 -16.31 -10.54 -5.33
N GLY A 237 -17.54 -11.03 -5.13
CA GLY A 237 -18.75 -10.23 -5.38
C GLY A 237 -18.87 -8.98 -4.51
N ALA A 238 -18.33 -9.00 -3.28
CA ALA A 238 -18.31 -7.82 -2.41
C ALA A 238 -17.41 -6.69 -2.95
N TYR A 239 -16.45 -7.04 -3.78
CA TYR A 239 -15.50 -6.13 -4.41
C TYR A 239 -15.84 -5.83 -5.89
N GLY A 240 -16.93 -6.43 -6.42
CA GLY A 240 -17.35 -6.24 -7.81
C GLY A 240 -16.61 -7.10 -8.83
N PHE A 241 -15.82 -8.09 -8.39
CA PHE A 241 -15.09 -8.99 -9.27
C PHE A 241 -15.92 -10.23 -9.62
N THR A 242 -15.75 -10.69 -10.87
CA THR A 242 -16.32 -11.96 -11.36
C THR A 242 -15.24 -12.97 -11.72
N ASN A 243 -13.99 -12.51 -11.91
CA ASN A 243 -12.83 -13.34 -12.15
C ASN A 243 -11.65 -12.92 -11.25
N VAL A 244 -11.21 -13.85 -10.40
CA VAL A 244 -10.09 -13.65 -9.45
C VAL A 244 -8.98 -14.66 -9.65
N THR A 245 -8.98 -15.38 -10.79
CA THR A 245 -8.06 -16.49 -11.07
C THR A 245 -7.29 -16.33 -12.35
N ASP A 246 -7.93 -15.81 -13.40
CA ASP A 246 -7.34 -15.69 -14.72
C ASP A 246 -6.88 -14.27 -15.01
N PRO A 247 -5.86 -14.07 -15.85
CA PRO A 247 -5.46 -12.74 -16.28
C PRO A 247 -6.47 -12.20 -17.32
N CYS A 248 -6.74 -10.89 -17.28
CA CYS A 248 -7.51 -10.19 -18.30
C CYS A 248 -6.74 -10.09 -19.62
N PHE A 249 -5.42 -9.95 -19.53
CA PHE A 249 -4.47 -9.97 -20.65
C PHE A 249 -3.54 -11.18 -20.52
N ASN A 250 -3.59 -12.08 -21.48
CA ASN A 250 -2.82 -13.34 -21.47
C ASN A 250 -1.37 -13.20 -21.99
N GLY A 251 -0.90 -11.99 -22.24
CA GLY A 251 0.45 -11.73 -22.75
C GLY A 251 0.62 -11.91 -24.25
N ILE A 252 -0.45 -12.18 -25.01
CA ILE A 252 -0.39 -12.42 -26.47
C ILE A 252 -1.12 -11.31 -27.22
N GLY A 253 -0.39 -10.63 -28.13
CA GLY A 253 -0.94 -9.52 -28.91
C GLY A 253 -1.37 -8.35 -28.03
N THR A 254 -2.52 -7.75 -28.33
CA THR A 254 -3.08 -6.62 -27.57
C THR A 254 -4.51 -6.87 -27.09
N THR A 255 -4.98 -8.11 -27.23
CA THR A 255 -6.37 -8.46 -26.87
C THR A 255 -6.49 -8.65 -25.34
N VAL A 256 -7.33 -7.84 -24.74
CA VAL A 256 -7.71 -7.94 -23.32
C VAL A 256 -9.12 -8.52 -23.17
N CYS A 257 -9.48 -8.94 -21.98
CA CYS A 257 -10.83 -9.34 -21.64
C CYS A 257 -11.85 -8.19 -21.87
N ALA A 258 -13.14 -8.51 -22.00
CA ALA A 258 -14.17 -7.51 -22.32
C ALA A 258 -14.38 -6.46 -21.22
N ASN A 259 -14.19 -6.86 -19.95
CA ASN A 259 -14.42 -6.00 -18.78
C ASN A 259 -13.25 -6.12 -17.78
N PRO A 260 -12.14 -5.41 -17.96
CA PRO A 260 -10.99 -5.49 -17.06
C PRO A 260 -11.34 -5.18 -15.58
N SER A 261 -12.27 -4.26 -15.33
CA SER A 261 -12.72 -3.90 -14.00
C SER A 261 -13.40 -5.03 -13.20
N GLN A 262 -13.75 -6.14 -13.85
CA GLN A 262 -14.29 -7.33 -13.22
C GLN A 262 -13.23 -8.41 -12.94
N TYR A 263 -11.99 -8.17 -13.31
CA TYR A 263 -10.85 -9.07 -13.11
C TYR A 263 -9.96 -8.55 -11.98
N LEU A 264 -9.50 -9.46 -11.12
CA LEU A 264 -8.52 -9.15 -10.09
C LEU A 264 -7.14 -8.85 -10.70
N PHE A 265 -6.75 -9.64 -11.69
CA PHE A 265 -5.44 -9.55 -12.33
C PHE A 265 -5.55 -9.04 -13.77
N PHE A 266 -4.69 -8.07 -14.11
CA PHE A 266 -4.56 -7.60 -15.48
C PHE A 266 -3.74 -8.57 -16.34
N ASP A 267 -2.56 -8.95 -15.86
CA ASP A 267 -1.72 -9.98 -16.50
C ASP A 267 -1.43 -11.14 -15.54
N SER A 268 -0.41 -11.94 -15.82
CA SER A 268 -0.07 -13.11 -15.01
C SER A 268 0.37 -12.80 -13.59
N PHE A 269 0.74 -11.54 -13.27
CA PHE A 269 1.26 -11.12 -11.98
C PHE A 269 0.55 -9.90 -11.41
N HIS A 270 0.19 -8.94 -12.29
CA HIS A 270 -0.15 -7.59 -11.86
C HIS A 270 -1.65 -7.41 -11.73
N PRO A 271 -2.08 -6.57 -10.76
CA PRO A 271 -3.48 -6.25 -10.56
C PRO A 271 -4.05 -5.39 -11.70
N THR A 272 -5.38 -5.39 -11.81
CA THR A 272 -6.09 -4.35 -12.59
C THR A 272 -6.13 -3.05 -11.80
N THR A 273 -6.35 -1.92 -12.51
CA THR A 273 -6.59 -0.62 -11.85
C THR A 273 -7.76 -0.66 -10.87
N ALA A 274 -8.74 -1.53 -11.08
CA ALA A 274 -9.85 -1.76 -10.15
C ALA A 274 -9.38 -2.41 -8.84
N THR A 275 -8.40 -3.31 -8.89
CA THR A 275 -7.75 -3.90 -7.71
C THR A 275 -6.85 -2.89 -7.02
N ASP A 276 -6.08 -2.13 -7.79
CA ASP A 276 -5.21 -1.06 -7.30
C ASP A 276 -5.98 -0.02 -6.49
N ARG A 277 -7.25 0.25 -6.84
CA ARG A 277 -8.13 1.13 -6.08
C ARG A 277 -8.34 0.64 -4.65
N PHE A 278 -8.55 -0.66 -4.44
CA PHE A 278 -8.71 -1.20 -3.09
C PHE A 278 -7.42 -1.15 -2.28
N ALA A 279 -6.27 -1.32 -2.94
CA ALA A 279 -4.98 -1.11 -2.28
C ALA A 279 -4.80 0.37 -1.89
N ALA A 280 -5.12 1.31 -2.78
CA ALA A 280 -5.06 2.74 -2.50
C ALA A 280 -6.00 3.16 -1.36
N GLU A 281 -7.22 2.62 -1.31
CA GLU A 281 -8.18 2.83 -0.21
C GLU A 281 -7.58 2.35 1.13
N GLY A 282 -6.99 1.15 1.16
CA GLY A 282 -6.35 0.61 2.35
C GLY A 282 -5.09 1.39 2.78
N PHE A 283 -4.30 1.87 1.82
CA PHE A 283 -3.18 2.77 2.11
C PHE A 283 -3.69 4.08 2.73
N LEU A 284 -4.73 4.68 2.15
CA LEU A 284 -5.34 5.90 2.65
C LEU A 284 -5.82 5.73 4.10
N GLU A 285 -6.57 4.66 4.39
CA GLU A 285 -7.04 4.34 5.73
C GLU A 285 -5.88 4.16 6.72
N THR A 286 -4.76 3.56 6.28
CA THR A 286 -3.59 3.33 7.10
C THR A 286 -2.87 4.62 7.47
N VAL A 287 -2.74 5.56 6.52
CA VAL A 287 -2.01 6.82 6.73
C VAL A 287 -2.88 7.94 7.29
N THR A 288 -4.20 7.80 7.22
CA THR A 288 -5.19 8.74 7.76
C THR A 288 -6.17 8.05 8.70
N PRO A 289 -5.67 7.40 9.79
CA PRO A 289 -6.57 6.70 10.70
C PRO A 289 -7.63 7.67 11.21
N GLU A 290 -8.90 7.26 11.13
CA GLU A 290 -10.01 8.08 11.61
C GLU A 290 -9.74 8.54 13.04
N PRO A 291 -9.89 9.81 13.36
CA PRO A 291 -9.76 10.26 14.74
C PRO A 291 -10.71 9.44 15.61
N ALA A 292 -10.27 9.06 16.81
CA ALA A 292 -11.11 8.42 17.84
C ALA A 292 -12.38 9.25 18.21
N THR A 293 -12.69 10.28 17.44
CA THR A 293 -13.83 11.18 17.53
C THR A 293 -15.15 10.42 17.51
N PHE A 294 -15.28 9.35 16.71
CA PHE A 294 -16.47 8.49 16.75
C PHE A 294 -16.64 7.78 18.08
N VAL A 295 -15.57 7.29 18.69
CA VAL A 295 -15.61 6.64 20.02
C VAL A 295 -15.96 7.67 21.08
N VAL A 296 -15.42 8.88 20.99
CA VAL A 296 -15.71 9.98 21.92
C VAL A 296 -17.14 10.47 21.78
N VAL A 297 -17.67 10.61 20.55
CA VAL A 297 -19.05 11.01 20.29
C VAL A 297 -20.04 9.93 20.76
N LEU A 298 -19.80 8.66 20.43
CA LEU A 298 -20.64 7.55 20.90
C LEU A 298 -20.57 7.39 22.41
N GLY A 299 -19.39 7.52 23.02
CA GLY A 299 -19.20 7.53 24.46
C GLY A 299 -19.91 8.70 25.14
N GLY A 300 -19.84 9.89 24.55
CA GLY A 300 -20.56 11.08 25.01
C GLY A 300 -22.07 10.95 24.92
N LEU A 301 -22.60 10.39 23.82
CA LEU A 301 -24.02 10.10 23.65
C LEU A 301 -24.53 9.04 24.65
N ALA A 302 -23.75 7.98 24.87
CA ALA A 302 -24.07 6.95 25.86
C ALA A 302 -24.08 7.52 27.27
N LEU A 303 -23.14 8.38 27.65
CA LEU A 303 -23.08 9.06 28.92
C LEU A 303 -24.26 10.02 29.09
N CYS A 304 -24.61 10.80 28.08
CA CYS A 304 -25.78 11.69 28.10
C CYS A 304 -27.10 10.92 28.28
N THR A 305 -27.25 9.76 27.65
CA THR A 305 -28.44 8.91 27.82
C THR A 305 -28.51 8.27 29.20
N ALA A 306 -27.38 7.84 29.76
CA ALA A 306 -27.29 7.29 31.10
C ALA A 306 -27.61 8.36 32.17
N LEU A 307 -27.11 9.58 32.03
CA LEU A 307 -27.40 10.70 32.91
C LEU A 307 -28.88 11.12 32.82
N ARG A 308 -29.48 11.09 31.64
CA ARG A 308 -30.91 11.39 31.44
C ARG A 308 -31.81 10.39 32.19
N LYS A 309 -31.49 9.09 32.13
CA LYS A 309 -32.19 8.02 32.85
C LYS A 309 -32.10 8.21 34.37
N ARG A 310 -30.91 8.57 34.90
CA ARG A 310 -30.72 8.84 36.35
C ARG A 310 -31.48 10.05 36.85
N VAL A 311 -31.64 11.10 36.02
CA VAL A 311 -32.42 12.29 36.42
C VAL A 311 -33.91 11.99 36.41
N SER A 312 -34.42 11.20 35.46
CA SER A 312 -35.84 10.84 35.41
C SER A 312 -36.26 9.90 36.55
N SER A 313 -35.38 8.97 36.96
CA SER A 313 -35.67 8.07 38.10
C SER A 313 -35.66 8.76 39.48
N ARG A 314 -34.96 9.91 39.61
CA ARG A 314 -34.99 10.73 40.84
C ARG A 314 -36.14 11.72 40.89
N ALA A 315 -36.84 11.97 39.79
CA ALA A 315 -38.02 12.84 39.74
C ALA A 315 -39.33 12.08 39.99
N SER A 316 -39.27 10.74 40.05
CA SER A 316 -40.43 9.85 40.26
C SER A 316 -40.43 9.18 41.64
N ALA A 317 -39.46 9.48 42.49
CA ALA A 317 -39.35 9.09 43.89
C ALA A 317 -39.52 10.32 44.81
#